data_8938a9bf184c734d095928fbd235c8dc
#
_entry.id   8938a9bf184c734d095928fbd235c8dc
#
_cell.length_a   1.000
_cell.length_b   1.000
_cell.length_c   1.000
_cell.angle_alpha   90.00
_cell.angle_beta   90.00
_cell.angle_gamma   90.00
#
_symmetry.space_group_name_H-M   'P 1'
#
loop_
_entity.id
_entity.type
_entity.pdbx_description
1 polymer ?
#
loop_
_entity_poly.entity_id
_entity_poly.type
_entity_poly.pdbx_seq_one_letter_code
_entity_poly.pdbx_strand_id
1 'polypeptide(L)'
;MKNIDEINKIKTESGLQYRILNEGKGSKNPGLNSVVTVHYIGKLANGFEFDSSYRRNEPSTFSVSGVIPGWTEALQLMQIGDKWELTIPPELGYGKEGAGNVIPPDAVLIFEVELLEIE
;
A
#
# COMPACT_ATOMS: atom_id res chain seq x y z
N MET A 1 27.51 1.26 3.33
CA MET A 1 26.86 1.11 2.00
C MET A 1 25.38 0.85 2.18
N LYS A 2 24.55 1.61 1.50
CA LYS A 2 23.12 1.36 1.55
C LYS A 2 22.78 0.11 0.73
N ASN A 3 21.81 -0.68 1.21
CA ASN A 3 21.35 -1.81 0.42
C ASN A 3 20.47 -1.30 -0.72
N ILE A 4 20.20 -2.18 -1.69
CA ILE A 4 19.47 -1.78 -2.90
C ILE A 4 18.03 -1.37 -2.59
N ASP A 5 17.43 -1.93 -1.53
CA ASP A 5 16.07 -1.59 -1.14
C ASP A 5 15.96 -0.14 -0.68
N GLU A 6 16.94 0.33 0.07
CA GLU A 6 16.97 1.73 0.49
C GLU A 6 17.25 2.67 -0.67
N ILE A 7 18.11 2.28 -1.60
CA ILE A 7 18.46 3.10 -2.76
C ILE A 7 17.25 3.36 -3.65
N ASN A 8 16.37 2.38 -3.77
CA ASN A 8 15.21 2.46 -4.67
C ASN A 8 13.94 2.96 -3.98
N LYS A 9 14.03 3.33 -2.71
CA LYS A 9 12.86 3.80 -1.95
C LYS A 9 12.66 5.30 -2.16
N ILE A 10 11.44 5.67 -2.49
CA ILE A 10 11.05 7.06 -2.73
C ILE A 10 10.16 7.51 -1.57
N LYS A 11 10.42 8.71 -1.06
CA LYS A 11 9.62 9.31 0.01
C LYS A 11 8.87 10.51 -0.52
N THR A 12 7.55 10.54 -0.32
CA THR A 12 6.72 11.68 -0.73
C THR A 12 6.67 12.73 0.39
N GLU A 13 6.11 13.89 0.08
CA GLU A 13 6.00 14.98 1.05
C GLU A 13 5.16 14.61 2.27
N SER A 14 4.17 13.74 2.11
CA SER A 14 3.31 13.30 3.21
C SER A 14 4.02 12.39 4.21
N GLY A 15 5.16 11.83 3.83
CA GLY A 15 5.87 10.84 4.62
C GLY A 15 5.69 9.41 4.14
N LEU A 16 4.83 9.19 3.15
CA LEU A 16 4.70 7.88 2.52
C LEU A 16 6.02 7.52 1.85
N GLN A 17 6.45 6.27 2.00
CA GLN A 17 7.60 5.75 1.28
C GLN A 17 7.13 4.58 0.43
N TYR A 18 7.67 4.46 -0.77
CA TYR A 18 7.36 3.32 -1.62
C TYR A 18 8.57 2.89 -2.43
N ARG A 19 8.54 1.62 -2.82
CA ARG A 19 9.55 1.01 -3.66
C ARG A 19 8.83 0.22 -4.74
N ILE A 20 9.21 0.43 -5.99
CA ILE A 20 8.60 -0.26 -7.12
C ILE A 20 9.20 -1.66 -7.23
N LEU A 21 8.37 -2.68 -7.04
CA LEU A 21 8.78 -4.09 -7.15
C LEU A 21 8.61 -4.61 -8.57
N ASN A 22 7.58 -4.13 -9.26
CA ASN A 22 7.34 -4.47 -10.66
C ASN A 22 6.64 -3.29 -11.31
N GLU A 23 7.12 -2.89 -12.47
CA GLU A 23 6.54 -1.80 -13.22
C GLU A 23 5.56 -2.34 -14.26
N GLY A 24 4.29 -1.88 -14.16
CA GLY A 24 3.25 -2.30 -15.08
C GLY A 24 3.28 -1.53 -16.38
N LYS A 25 2.41 -1.93 -17.29
CA LYS A 25 2.30 -1.33 -18.62
C LYS A 25 1.06 -0.48 -18.79
N GLY A 26 0.32 -0.23 -17.72
CA GLY A 26 -0.85 0.62 -17.78
C GLY A 26 -0.48 2.06 -18.11
N SER A 27 -1.45 2.82 -18.59
CA SER A 27 -1.23 4.21 -18.97
C SER A 27 -2.07 5.18 -18.15
N LYS A 28 -2.89 4.66 -17.25
CA LYS A 28 -3.77 5.49 -16.42
C LYS A 28 -3.54 5.23 -14.95
N ASN A 29 -3.65 6.29 -14.16
CA ASN A 29 -3.64 6.22 -12.71
C ASN A 29 -5.08 6.28 -12.21
N PRO A 30 -5.42 5.57 -11.12
CA PRO A 30 -6.73 5.75 -10.51
C PRO A 30 -6.88 7.18 -9.99
N GLY A 31 -8.09 7.69 -10.02
CA GLY A 31 -8.42 8.94 -9.36
C GLY A 31 -9.03 8.69 -7.99
N LEU A 32 -9.31 9.77 -7.28
CA LEU A 32 -9.86 9.69 -5.92
C LEU A 32 -11.21 8.97 -5.88
N ASN A 33 -11.99 9.09 -6.96
CA ASN A 33 -13.31 8.46 -7.05
C ASN A 33 -13.31 7.12 -7.76
N SER A 34 -12.14 6.61 -8.11
CA SER A 34 -12.03 5.30 -8.77
C SER A 34 -12.25 4.15 -7.80
N VAL A 35 -12.70 3.03 -8.36
CA VAL A 35 -12.73 1.74 -7.66
C VAL A 35 -11.62 0.89 -8.27
N VAL A 36 -10.82 0.26 -7.43
CA VAL A 36 -9.67 -0.52 -7.86
C VAL A 36 -9.75 -1.95 -7.33
N THR A 37 -9.16 -2.87 -8.08
CA THR A 37 -9.01 -4.27 -7.66
C THR A 37 -7.52 -4.53 -7.49
N VAL A 38 -7.14 -5.05 -6.34
CA VAL A 38 -5.75 -5.26 -5.96
C VAL A 38 -5.53 -6.62 -5.30
N HIS A 39 -4.32 -7.14 -5.43
CA HIS A 39 -3.79 -8.13 -4.49
C HIS A 39 -2.85 -7.42 -3.53
N TYR A 40 -2.84 -7.83 -2.28
CA TYR A 40 -1.97 -7.17 -1.30
C TYR A 40 -1.64 -8.07 -0.12
N ILE A 41 -0.54 -7.71 0.56
CA ILE A 41 -0.12 -8.30 1.83
C ILE A 41 0.19 -7.13 2.75
N GLY A 42 -0.34 -7.16 3.98
CA GLY A 42 -0.06 -6.15 4.99
C GLY A 42 0.69 -6.75 6.17
N LYS A 43 1.76 -6.07 6.60
CA LYS A 43 2.61 -6.50 7.71
C LYS A 43 2.90 -5.34 8.64
N LEU A 44 3.11 -5.67 9.91
CA LEU A 44 3.71 -4.74 10.87
C LEU A 44 5.23 -4.67 10.60
N ALA A 45 5.88 -3.66 11.18
CA ALA A 45 7.33 -3.49 11.00
C ALA A 45 8.14 -4.68 11.52
N ASN A 46 7.58 -5.43 12.49
CA ASN A 46 8.24 -6.65 13.01
C ASN A 46 8.06 -7.87 12.11
N GLY A 47 7.36 -7.72 10.98
CA GLY A 47 7.13 -8.81 10.04
C GLY A 47 5.84 -9.59 10.22
N PHE A 48 5.07 -9.31 11.27
CA PHE A 48 3.80 -9.99 11.47
C PHE A 48 2.80 -9.63 10.37
N GLU A 49 2.35 -10.63 9.61
CA GLU A 49 1.36 -10.42 8.55
C GLU A 49 -0.04 -10.36 9.16
N PHE A 50 -0.71 -9.21 9.01
CA PHE A 50 -2.03 -9.04 9.60
C PHE A 50 -3.15 -9.17 8.58
N ASP A 51 -2.86 -9.11 7.29
CA ASP A 51 -3.87 -9.24 6.25
C ASP A 51 -3.22 -9.66 4.93
N SER A 52 -3.97 -10.41 4.10
CA SER A 52 -3.46 -10.85 2.80
C SER A 52 -4.61 -11.30 1.91
N SER A 53 -4.71 -10.68 0.73
CA SER A 53 -5.65 -11.14 -0.29
C SER A 53 -5.25 -12.49 -0.86
N TYR A 54 -3.96 -12.78 -0.91
CA TYR A 54 -3.45 -14.07 -1.39
C TYR A 54 -3.89 -15.22 -0.47
N ARG A 55 -3.90 -14.96 0.84
CA ARG A 55 -4.34 -15.96 1.81
C ARG A 55 -5.81 -16.32 1.61
N ARG A 56 -6.61 -15.36 1.14
CA ARG A 56 -8.03 -15.58 0.83
C ARG A 56 -8.25 -16.11 -0.59
N ASN A 57 -7.19 -16.22 -1.38
CA ASN A 57 -7.23 -16.63 -2.79
C ASN A 57 -8.16 -15.75 -3.63
N GLU A 58 -8.27 -14.48 -3.30
CA GLU A 58 -9.21 -13.59 -3.98
C GLU A 58 -8.72 -12.15 -3.88
N PRO A 59 -8.60 -11.44 -5.02
CA PRO A 59 -8.26 -10.01 -4.96
C PRO A 59 -9.38 -9.22 -4.30
N SER A 60 -9.02 -8.08 -3.76
CA SER A 60 -9.95 -7.22 -3.05
C SER A 60 -10.25 -5.97 -3.88
N THR A 61 -11.48 -5.49 -3.76
CA THR A 61 -11.95 -4.30 -4.48
C THR A 61 -12.23 -3.20 -3.47
N PHE A 62 -11.67 -2.01 -3.73
CA PHE A 62 -11.77 -0.86 -2.82
C PHE A 62 -12.05 0.43 -3.61
N SER A 63 -12.77 1.36 -2.97
CA SER A 63 -12.75 2.75 -3.40
C SER A 63 -11.41 3.38 -3.01
N VAL A 64 -10.81 4.14 -3.90
CA VAL A 64 -9.53 4.81 -3.61
C VAL A 64 -9.64 5.73 -2.40
N SER A 65 -10.78 6.41 -2.26
CA SER A 65 -11.02 7.31 -1.12
C SER A 65 -11.45 6.59 0.16
N GLY A 66 -11.71 5.29 0.09
CA GLY A 66 -12.25 4.52 1.23
C GLY A 66 -11.22 3.71 2.00
N VAL A 67 -9.93 3.89 1.72
CA VAL A 67 -8.85 3.15 2.37
C VAL A 67 -7.98 4.11 3.20
N ILE A 68 -6.99 3.58 3.93
CA ILE A 68 -6.12 4.44 4.74
C ILE A 68 -5.39 5.45 3.84
N PRO A 69 -5.03 6.64 4.39
CA PRO A 69 -4.47 7.71 3.56
C PRO A 69 -3.24 7.32 2.74
N GLY A 70 -2.36 6.49 3.29
CA GLY A 70 -1.17 6.03 2.56
C GLY A 70 -1.53 5.25 1.30
N TRP A 71 -2.57 4.44 1.35
CA TRP A 71 -3.07 3.72 0.18
C TRP A 71 -3.72 4.67 -0.83
N THR A 72 -4.54 5.61 -0.34
CA THR A 72 -5.20 6.59 -1.21
C THR A 72 -4.17 7.35 -2.02
N GLU A 73 -3.09 7.77 -1.40
CA GLU A 73 -2.01 8.46 -2.08
C GLU A 73 -1.28 7.55 -3.07
N ALA A 74 -0.87 6.36 -2.62
CA ALA A 74 -0.09 5.45 -3.45
C ALA A 74 -0.86 5.00 -4.69
N LEU A 75 -2.14 4.63 -4.53
CA LEU A 75 -2.94 4.16 -5.65
C LEU A 75 -3.05 5.19 -6.77
N GLN A 76 -3.10 6.48 -6.43
CA GLN A 76 -3.17 7.53 -7.44
C GLN A 76 -1.85 7.73 -8.19
N LEU A 77 -0.75 7.17 -7.68
CA LEU A 77 0.55 7.21 -8.34
C LEU A 77 0.82 5.95 -9.16
N MET A 78 0.06 4.88 -8.92
CA MET A 78 0.27 3.58 -9.55
C MET A 78 -0.49 3.46 -10.87
N GLN A 79 -0.06 2.51 -11.70
CA GLN A 79 -0.73 2.11 -12.94
C GLN A 79 -1.03 0.62 -12.89
N ILE A 80 -1.96 0.15 -13.74
CA ILE A 80 -2.29 -1.27 -13.80
C ILE A 80 -1.03 -2.07 -14.10
N GLY A 81 -0.82 -3.12 -13.32
CA GLY A 81 0.35 -3.99 -13.42
C GLY A 81 1.47 -3.61 -12.47
N ASP A 82 1.42 -2.41 -11.88
CA ASP A 82 2.42 -2.02 -10.89
C ASP A 82 2.27 -2.85 -9.63
N LYS A 83 3.41 -3.24 -9.07
CA LYS A 83 3.47 -3.84 -7.75
C LYS A 83 4.48 -3.04 -6.94
N TRP A 84 4.00 -2.45 -5.86
CA TRP A 84 4.79 -1.55 -5.01
C TRP A 84 4.84 -2.07 -3.59
N GLU A 85 5.95 -1.81 -2.91
CA GLU A 85 6.04 -1.97 -1.46
C GLU A 85 5.85 -0.59 -0.85
N LEU A 86 4.87 -0.47 0.04
CA LEU A 86 4.56 0.78 0.73
C LEU A 86 5.03 0.70 2.17
N THR A 87 5.71 1.74 2.63
CA THR A 87 6.02 1.91 4.06
C THR A 87 5.20 3.11 4.53
N ILE A 88 4.23 2.84 5.38
CA ILE A 88 3.20 3.81 5.75
C ILE A 88 3.39 4.21 7.21
N PRO A 89 3.72 5.49 7.48
CA PRO A 89 3.83 5.94 8.87
C PRO A 89 2.45 5.97 9.53
N PRO A 90 2.39 5.98 10.88
CA PRO A 90 1.10 5.94 11.58
C PRO A 90 0.10 7.00 11.13
N GLU A 91 0.55 8.21 10.84
CA GLU A 91 -0.32 9.33 10.43
C GLU A 91 -1.08 9.04 9.14
N LEU A 92 -0.54 8.16 8.31
CA LEU A 92 -1.16 7.77 7.04
C LEU A 92 -1.77 6.38 7.11
N GLY A 93 -1.76 5.76 8.27
CA GLY A 93 -2.33 4.45 8.54
C GLY A 93 -3.43 4.52 9.58
N TYR A 94 -3.25 3.80 10.69
CA TYR A 94 -4.26 3.72 11.74
C TYR A 94 -3.96 4.60 12.96
N GLY A 95 -2.89 5.40 12.90
CA GLY A 95 -2.62 6.45 13.88
C GLY A 95 -2.42 5.94 15.29
N LYS A 96 -2.81 6.78 16.24
CA LYS A 96 -2.66 6.50 17.67
C LYS A 96 -3.65 5.48 18.18
N GLU A 97 -4.73 5.23 17.47
CA GLU A 97 -5.75 4.29 17.90
C GLU A 97 -5.45 2.85 17.51
N GLY A 98 -4.66 2.66 16.43
CA GLY A 98 -4.45 1.34 15.90
C GLY A 98 -5.73 0.76 15.30
N ALA A 99 -5.80 -0.57 15.20
CA ALA A 99 -6.99 -1.25 14.67
C ALA A 99 -7.18 -2.58 15.38
N GLY A 100 -8.24 -2.65 16.19
CA GLY A 100 -8.60 -3.86 16.93
C GLY A 100 -7.45 -4.36 17.79
N ASN A 101 -7.32 -5.69 17.86
CA ASN A 101 -6.22 -6.33 18.59
C ASN A 101 -5.03 -6.65 17.70
N VAL A 102 -5.05 -6.19 16.44
CA VAL A 102 -4.10 -6.61 15.43
C VAL A 102 -3.06 -5.55 15.15
N ILE A 103 -3.48 -4.29 15.01
CA ILE A 103 -2.59 -3.17 14.73
C ILE A 103 -2.47 -2.30 15.96
N PRO A 104 -1.28 -2.25 16.59
CA PRO A 104 -1.09 -1.45 17.80
C PRO A 104 -1.08 0.05 17.50
N PRO A 105 -1.19 0.88 18.55
CA PRO A 105 -1.02 2.33 18.37
C PRO A 105 0.34 2.67 17.76
N ASP A 106 0.36 3.71 16.95
CA ASP A 106 1.58 4.27 16.34
C ASP A 106 2.38 3.27 15.51
N ALA A 107 1.68 2.32 14.86
CA ALA A 107 2.33 1.29 14.05
C ALA A 107 2.72 1.81 12.67
N VAL A 108 3.95 1.51 12.27
CA VAL A 108 4.38 1.64 10.86
C VAL A 108 3.92 0.38 10.14
N LEU A 109 3.28 0.55 8.99
CA LEU A 109 2.73 -0.55 8.22
C LEU A 109 3.52 -0.74 6.93
N ILE A 110 3.71 -2.00 6.56
CA ILE A 110 4.39 -2.36 5.31
C ILE A 110 3.43 -3.18 4.47
N PHE A 111 3.12 -2.69 3.27
CA PHE A 111 2.24 -3.38 2.34
C PHE A 111 2.95 -3.67 1.04
N GLU A 112 2.68 -4.84 0.46
CA GLU A 112 2.91 -5.06 -0.95
C GLU A 112 1.56 -4.96 -1.63
N VAL A 113 1.43 -4.12 -2.64
CA VAL A 113 0.17 -3.88 -3.35
C VAL A 113 0.41 -4.03 -4.84
N GLU A 114 -0.40 -4.86 -5.48
CA GLU A 114 -0.40 -5.02 -6.94
C GLU A 114 -1.72 -4.50 -7.48
N LEU A 115 -1.67 -3.50 -8.35
CA LEU A 115 -2.87 -2.92 -8.96
C LEU A 115 -3.27 -3.74 -10.18
N LEU A 116 -4.42 -4.41 -10.09
CA LEU A 116 -4.89 -5.31 -11.16
C LEU A 116 -5.87 -4.65 -12.11
N GLU A 117 -6.82 -3.88 -11.59
CA GLU A 117 -7.86 -3.25 -12.40
C GLU A 117 -8.27 -1.90 -11.85
N ILE A 118 -8.74 -1.02 -12.73
CA ILE A 118 -9.37 0.27 -12.40
C ILE A 118 -10.74 0.28 -13.05
N GLU A 119 -11.77 0.48 -12.26
CA GLU A 119 -13.12 0.65 -12.77
C GLU A 119 -13.45 2.11 -13.03
#